data_afd1d52f17426bbd6a13bfc63bbbad7c
#
_entry.id   afd1d52f17426bbd6a13bfc63bbbad7c
#
_cell.length_a   1.000
_cell.length_b   1.000
_cell.length_c   1.000
_cell.angle_alpha   90.00
_cell.angle_beta   90.00
_cell.angle_gamma   90.00
#
_symmetry.space_group_name_H-M   'P 1'
#
loop_
_entity.id
_entity.type
_entity.pdbx_description
1 polymer ?
#
loop_
_entity_poly.entity_id
_entity_poly.type
_entity_poly.pdbx_seq_one_letter_code
_entity_poly.pdbx_strand_id
1 'polypeptide(L)'
;MEELLDAARAGALPPVVLVRGDRALAEPAALRLASALGGLWGAEPVVLRHPDSLAALVEDLRTFALFATGKVLVAVGTGALADRDAAADLLAEVREVLPWSGEAAELSGAPRQAAVRLLQVLRLFDLDAAALGAERALAGLPEAVLAGGGRARAGRSGGEEARALLRPLLAAAVEAGLRGAGESEVTLLADVVRDGLPERHLLLLVESAAPDAHPLVAELARRGALVEAGRLSTARGGGVAGLDRLVAELERETGVAMRPDAAAELARRTLRAEDSRRSGPGSGLEADSTERFVAEYRKLAALAGQGAIGIESVRSQVEDRGEQDLFAMLDAIGAGRAGEALAMLERRLSGADDRLAERLIVFGQLAAFARRQVAVAGIVEQLDLPARESRNVAFRDRIHPSVVGAVDGLLKNPLAGQKEFPLFRAYQAAARFSRDELARLPGQVLETELRLKGESGDPDAALADFVVRLARPAVRPGPERSAESRRPGAGGGRS
;
A
#
# COMPACT_ATOMS: atom_id res chain seq x y z
N MET A 1 -13.56 -15.39 20.52
CA MET A 1 -14.74 -16.00 19.86
C MET A 1 -15.49 -16.92 20.81
N GLU A 2 -14.84 -17.87 21.49
CA GLU A 2 -15.47 -18.75 22.48
C GLU A 2 -16.15 -17.98 23.59
N GLU A 3 -15.51 -16.96 24.17
CA GLU A 3 -16.09 -16.10 25.21
C GLU A 3 -17.40 -15.43 24.79
N LEU A 4 -17.51 -14.99 23.53
CA LEU A 4 -18.73 -14.40 23.01
C LEU A 4 -19.85 -15.45 22.82
N LEU A 5 -19.49 -16.66 22.43
CA LEU A 5 -20.45 -17.77 22.33
C LEU A 5 -20.94 -18.21 23.72
N ASP A 6 -20.06 -18.21 24.72
CA ASP A 6 -20.44 -18.49 26.08
C ASP A 6 -21.32 -17.39 26.68
N ALA A 7 -21.00 -16.11 26.40
CA ALA A 7 -21.85 -14.99 26.74
C ALA A 7 -23.24 -15.09 26.09
N ALA A 8 -23.29 -15.53 24.81
CA ALA A 8 -24.58 -15.76 24.11
C ALA A 8 -25.41 -16.86 24.75
N ARG A 9 -24.78 -17.98 25.16
CA ARG A 9 -25.46 -19.07 25.88
C ARG A 9 -25.99 -18.61 27.26
N ALA A 10 -25.25 -17.72 27.90
CA ALA A 10 -25.66 -17.15 29.18
C ALA A 10 -26.67 -16.00 29.08
N GLY A 11 -27.06 -15.59 27.84
CA GLY A 11 -27.94 -14.42 27.65
C GLY A 11 -27.28 -13.07 28.00
N ALA A 12 -25.94 -13.02 28.04
CA ALA A 12 -25.15 -11.85 28.44
C ALA A 12 -24.36 -11.23 27.29
N LEU A 13 -24.66 -11.64 26.04
CA LEU A 13 -23.98 -11.09 24.87
C LEU A 13 -24.37 -9.61 24.65
N PRO A 14 -23.41 -8.69 24.48
CA PRO A 14 -23.72 -7.30 24.12
C PRO A 14 -24.51 -7.21 22.81
N PRO A 15 -25.42 -6.22 22.67
CA PRO A 15 -26.30 -6.10 21.49
C PRO A 15 -25.56 -5.72 20.20
N VAL A 16 -24.36 -5.15 20.34
CA VAL A 16 -23.45 -4.81 19.23
C VAL A 16 -22.09 -5.43 19.52
N VAL A 17 -21.54 -6.13 18.55
CA VAL A 17 -20.16 -6.65 18.58
C VAL A 17 -19.39 -6.07 17.38
N LEU A 18 -18.24 -5.48 17.65
CA LEU A 18 -17.32 -4.95 16.63
C LEU A 18 -16.23 -5.99 16.32
N VAL A 19 -16.12 -6.35 15.05
CA VAL A 19 -15.00 -7.13 14.50
C VAL A 19 -14.12 -6.17 13.71
N ARG A 20 -12.92 -5.89 14.24
CA ARG A 20 -12.01 -4.90 13.69
C ARG A 20 -10.75 -5.54 13.09
N GLY A 21 -10.33 -5.03 11.96
CA GLY A 21 -9.11 -5.48 11.28
C GLY A 21 -9.21 -5.31 9.77
N ASP A 22 -8.20 -5.81 9.04
CA ASP A 22 -8.30 -5.84 7.60
C ASP A 22 -9.49 -6.65 7.15
N ARG A 23 -10.26 -6.12 6.21
CA ARG A 23 -11.53 -6.69 5.77
C ARG A 23 -11.39 -8.17 5.40
N ALA A 24 -10.29 -8.51 4.70
CA ALA A 24 -10.00 -9.90 4.31
C ALA A 24 -9.87 -10.88 5.49
N LEU A 25 -9.62 -10.39 6.71
CA LEU A 25 -9.54 -11.19 7.94
C LEU A 25 -10.79 -10.99 8.82
N ALA A 26 -11.31 -9.77 8.88
CA ALA A 26 -12.41 -9.40 9.77
C ALA A 26 -13.75 -9.95 9.29
N GLU A 27 -14.05 -9.86 7.99
CA GLU A 27 -15.31 -10.34 7.43
C GLU A 27 -15.48 -11.86 7.61
N PRO A 28 -14.52 -12.73 7.25
CA PRO A 28 -14.64 -14.16 7.52
C PRO A 28 -14.76 -14.50 9.01
N ALA A 29 -14.06 -13.77 9.87
CA ALA A 29 -14.17 -13.96 11.32
C ALA A 29 -15.59 -13.62 11.84
N ALA A 30 -16.16 -12.52 11.35
CA ALA A 30 -17.53 -12.10 11.68
C ALA A 30 -18.56 -13.10 11.15
N LEU A 31 -18.39 -13.60 9.92
CA LEU A 31 -19.30 -14.61 9.34
C LEU A 31 -19.29 -15.93 10.12
N ARG A 32 -18.12 -16.37 10.58
CA ARG A 32 -18.05 -17.56 11.46
C ARG A 32 -18.78 -17.33 12.78
N LEU A 33 -18.58 -16.17 13.41
CA LEU A 33 -19.28 -15.82 14.63
C LEU A 33 -20.79 -15.74 14.40
N ALA A 34 -21.20 -15.07 13.32
CA ALA A 34 -22.61 -14.96 12.93
C ALA A 34 -23.26 -16.33 12.70
N SER A 35 -22.58 -17.23 11.96
CA SER A 35 -23.08 -18.58 11.70
C SER A 35 -23.21 -19.39 12.98
N ALA A 36 -22.23 -19.31 13.89
CA ALA A 36 -22.28 -20.00 15.18
C ALA A 36 -23.43 -19.50 16.06
N LEU A 37 -23.64 -18.18 16.13
CA LEU A 37 -24.74 -17.55 16.87
C LEU A 37 -26.11 -17.85 16.22
N GLY A 38 -26.15 -17.81 14.87
CA GLY A 38 -27.33 -18.18 14.11
C GLY A 38 -27.77 -19.63 14.38
N GLY A 39 -26.81 -20.56 14.40
CA GLY A 39 -27.07 -21.95 14.78
C GLY A 39 -27.57 -22.10 16.23
N LEU A 40 -27.02 -21.30 17.16
CA LEU A 40 -27.46 -21.30 18.58
C LEU A 40 -28.88 -20.75 18.75
N TRP A 41 -29.27 -19.76 17.97
CA TRP A 41 -30.55 -19.06 18.10
C TRP A 41 -31.61 -19.46 17.05
N GLY A 42 -31.31 -20.39 16.17
CA GLY A 42 -32.21 -20.76 15.09
C GLY A 42 -32.50 -19.62 14.12
N ALA A 43 -31.50 -18.76 13.89
CA ALA A 43 -31.58 -17.58 13.02
C ALA A 43 -30.58 -17.68 11.87
N GLU A 44 -31.01 -17.34 10.66
CA GLU A 44 -30.09 -17.23 9.52
C GLU A 44 -29.44 -15.83 9.53
N PRO A 45 -28.10 -15.72 9.53
CA PRO A 45 -27.43 -14.44 9.50
C PRO A 45 -27.66 -13.69 8.19
N VAL A 46 -27.98 -12.40 8.27
CA VAL A 46 -28.11 -11.51 7.11
C VAL A 46 -26.86 -10.65 7.01
N VAL A 47 -26.20 -10.69 5.86
CA VAL A 47 -24.94 -9.94 5.60
C VAL A 47 -25.23 -8.78 4.67
N LEU A 48 -24.90 -7.58 5.12
CA LEU A 48 -25.08 -6.34 4.38
C LEU A 48 -23.73 -5.64 4.26
N ARG A 49 -23.24 -5.55 3.02
CA ARG A 49 -21.98 -4.86 2.72
C ARG A 49 -22.27 -3.44 2.31
N HIS A 50 -21.58 -2.48 2.94
CA HIS A 50 -21.77 -1.04 2.73
C HIS A 50 -23.24 -0.63 2.80
N PRO A 51 -23.92 -0.87 3.93
CA PRO A 51 -25.33 -0.54 4.04
C PRO A 51 -25.57 0.97 3.90
N ASP A 52 -26.64 1.33 3.22
CA ASP A 52 -27.00 2.74 2.99
C ASP A 52 -27.39 3.49 4.27
N SER A 53 -27.89 2.77 5.28
CA SER A 53 -28.37 3.34 6.54
C SER A 53 -28.26 2.35 7.69
N LEU A 54 -27.51 2.74 8.70
CA LEU A 54 -27.47 1.99 9.98
C LEU A 54 -28.78 2.12 10.77
N ALA A 55 -29.48 3.25 10.61
CA ALA A 55 -30.77 3.44 11.24
C ALA A 55 -31.78 2.39 10.81
N ALA A 56 -31.87 2.10 9.52
CA ALA A 56 -32.74 1.05 8.99
C ALA A 56 -32.39 -0.34 9.54
N LEU A 57 -31.09 -0.65 9.72
CA LEU A 57 -30.65 -1.91 10.30
C LEU A 57 -31.04 -2.02 11.78
N VAL A 58 -30.88 -0.94 12.53
CA VAL A 58 -31.27 -0.90 13.94
C VAL A 58 -32.78 -1.02 14.10
N GLU A 59 -33.54 -0.38 13.25
CA GLU A 59 -35.00 -0.52 13.23
C GLU A 59 -35.44 -1.96 12.93
N ASP A 60 -34.80 -2.60 11.92
CA ASP A 60 -35.07 -4.00 11.65
C ASP A 60 -34.71 -4.91 12.84
N LEU A 61 -33.58 -4.66 13.51
CA LEU A 61 -33.19 -5.41 14.72
C LEU A 61 -34.11 -5.17 15.91
N ARG A 62 -34.86 -4.07 15.97
CA ARG A 62 -35.86 -3.81 17.01
C ARG A 62 -37.18 -4.53 16.76
N THR A 63 -37.39 -5.06 15.56
CA THR A 63 -38.60 -5.81 15.22
C THR A 63 -38.38 -7.32 15.37
N PHE A 64 -39.39 -8.02 15.88
CA PHE A 64 -39.35 -9.48 16.01
C PHE A 64 -39.51 -10.17 14.65
N ALA A 65 -38.77 -11.25 14.44
CA ALA A 65 -38.97 -12.11 13.28
C ALA A 65 -40.20 -12.99 13.47
N LEU A 66 -41.01 -13.17 12.43
CA LEU A 66 -42.24 -13.98 12.52
C LEU A 66 -41.94 -15.50 12.65
N PHE A 67 -40.79 -15.94 12.12
CA PHE A 67 -40.47 -17.36 11.98
C PHE A 67 -39.10 -17.76 12.59
N ALA A 68 -38.35 -16.81 13.13
CA ALA A 68 -37.07 -17.04 13.78
C ALA A 68 -37.08 -16.58 15.25
N THR A 69 -36.28 -17.26 16.06
CA THR A 69 -36.18 -16.95 17.51
C THR A 69 -35.17 -15.86 17.82
N GLY A 70 -34.48 -15.35 16.82
CA GLY A 70 -33.50 -14.28 16.93
C GLY A 70 -33.16 -13.65 15.59
N LYS A 71 -32.35 -12.61 15.59
CA LYS A 71 -31.81 -11.95 14.39
C LYS A 71 -30.31 -11.70 14.54
N VAL A 72 -29.53 -12.05 13.53
CA VAL A 72 -28.10 -11.74 13.43
C VAL A 72 -27.87 -10.94 12.16
N LEU A 73 -27.58 -9.65 12.28
CA LEU A 73 -27.20 -8.81 11.15
C LEU A 73 -25.69 -8.55 11.18
N VAL A 74 -25.05 -8.73 10.03
CA VAL A 74 -23.62 -8.43 9.82
C VAL A 74 -23.54 -7.24 8.88
N ALA A 75 -23.10 -6.09 9.39
CA ALA A 75 -22.90 -4.88 8.64
C ALA A 75 -21.39 -4.70 8.37
N VAL A 76 -20.97 -4.81 7.12
CA VAL A 76 -19.56 -4.77 6.71
C VAL A 76 -19.24 -3.42 6.08
N GLY A 77 -18.21 -2.75 6.61
CA GLY A 77 -17.68 -1.52 6.03
C GLY A 77 -18.68 -0.37 6.08
N THR A 78 -19.29 -0.13 7.22
CA THR A 78 -20.21 1.01 7.41
C THR A 78 -19.46 2.33 7.44
N GLY A 79 -18.20 2.30 7.93
CA GLY A 79 -17.36 3.46 8.16
C GLY A 79 -17.85 4.41 9.24
N ALA A 80 -18.92 4.06 9.96
CA ALA A 80 -19.50 4.93 10.99
C ALA A 80 -18.53 5.24 12.14
N LEU A 81 -17.54 4.38 12.35
CA LEU A 81 -16.52 4.54 13.40
C LEU A 81 -15.20 5.14 12.88
N ALA A 82 -15.14 5.54 11.61
CA ALA A 82 -13.96 6.14 11.02
C ALA A 82 -13.71 7.55 11.58
N ASP A 83 -12.44 7.95 11.62
CA ASP A 83 -12.00 9.29 11.94
C ASP A 83 -11.35 9.99 10.73
N ARG A 84 -10.82 11.20 10.94
CA ARG A 84 -10.15 11.98 9.88
C ARG A 84 -8.88 11.31 9.35
N ASP A 85 -8.22 10.48 10.16
CA ASP A 85 -7.01 9.76 9.74
C ASP A 85 -7.33 8.66 8.72
N ALA A 86 -8.54 8.08 8.79
CA ALA A 86 -9.05 7.10 7.84
C ALA A 86 -9.61 7.71 6.54
N ALA A 87 -9.71 9.03 6.43
CA ALA A 87 -10.37 9.70 5.30
C ALA A 87 -9.68 9.40 3.95
N ALA A 88 -8.36 9.28 3.94
CA ALA A 88 -7.60 8.97 2.73
C ALA A 88 -7.89 7.55 2.22
N ASP A 89 -8.04 6.58 3.13
CA ASP A 89 -8.35 5.19 2.81
C ASP A 89 -9.78 5.05 2.29
N LEU A 90 -10.73 5.73 2.96
CA LEU A 90 -12.11 5.80 2.49
C LEU A 90 -12.23 6.44 1.09
N LEU A 91 -11.41 7.45 0.79
CA LEU A 91 -11.38 8.09 -0.51
C LEU A 91 -10.70 7.20 -1.57
N ALA A 92 -9.78 6.32 -1.18
CA ALA A 92 -9.20 5.35 -2.10
C ALA A 92 -10.26 4.38 -2.63
N GLU A 93 -11.18 3.89 -1.77
CA GLU A 93 -12.31 3.06 -2.19
C GLU A 93 -13.21 3.77 -3.24
N VAL A 94 -13.40 5.09 -3.08
CA VAL A 94 -14.20 5.89 -4.05
C VAL A 94 -13.54 5.93 -5.43
N ARG A 95 -12.22 5.94 -5.49
CA ARG A 95 -11.47 6.06 -6.74
C ARG A 95 -11.57 4.83 -7.65
N GLU A 96 -11.88 3.67 -7.10
CA GLU A 96 -12.03 2.43 -7.88
C GLU A 96 -13.14 2.52 -8.94
N VAL A 97 -14.14 3.37 -8.70
CA VAL A 97 -15.26 3.56 -9.63
C VAL A 97 -15.09 4.80 -10.55
N LEU A 98 -13.99 5.54 -10.41
CA LEU A 98 -13.72 6.72 -11.22
C LEU A 98 -12.92 6.37 -12.49
N PRO A 99 -13.13 7.09 -13.63
CA PRO A 99 -14.07 8.21 -13.79
C PRO A 99 -15.53 7.74 -13.88
N TRP A 100 -16.43 8.45 -13.21
CA TRP A 100 -17.86 8.21 -13.29
C TRP A 100 -18.56 9.43 -13.90
N SER A 101 -19.51 9.19 -14.83
CA SER A 101 -20.18 10.26 -15.59
C SER A 101 -21.68 9.99 -15.80
N GLY A 102 -22.27 9.08 -15.01
CA GLY A 102 -23.70 8.76 -15.08
C GLY A 102 -24.59 9.80 -14.43
N GLU A 103 -25.90 9.63 -14.55
CA GLU A 103 -26.92 10.45 -13.90
C GLU A 103 -27.28 9.89 -12.50
N ALA A 104 -27.92 10.72 -11.66
CA ALA A 104 -28.32 10.32 -10.30
C ALA A 104 -29.21 9.05 -10.27
N ALA A 105 -30.07 8.88 -11.28
CA ALA A 105 -30.91 7.69 -11.43
C ALA A 105 -30.13 6.39 -11.73
N GLU A 106 -28.90 6.51 -12.22
CA GLU A 106 -28.02 5.38 -12.54
C GLU A 106 -27.15 4.95 -11.35
N LEU A 107 -27.19 5.69 -10.23
CA LEU A 107 -26.45 5.35 -9.03
C LEU A 107 -26.95 4.04 -8.40
N SER A 108 -26.31 2.94 -8.77
CA SER A 108 -26.60 1.60 -8.22
C SER A 108 -25.29 0.83 -7.98
N GLY A 109 -25.32 -0.21 -7.17
CA GLY A 109 -24.15 -1.04 -6.90
C GLY A 109 -22.91 -0.27 -6.43
N ALA A 110 -21.75 -0.53 -7.02
CA ALA A 110 -20.48 0.08 -6.63
C ALA A 110 -20.46 1.62 -6.75
N PRO A 111 -20.97 2.28 -7.80
CA PRO A 111 -21.06 3.74 -7.86
C PRO A 111 -21.87 4.35 -6.71
N ARG A 112 -22.98 3.71 -6.31
CA ARG A 112 -23.80 4.17 -5.17
C ARG A 112 -23.02 4.06 -3.85
N GLN A 113 -22.34 2.96 -3.64
CA GLN A 113 -21.49 2.75 -2.45
C GLN A 113 -20.36 3.79 -2.38
N ALA A 114 -19.68 4.03 -3.49
CA ALA A 114 -18.64 5.06 -3.57
C ALA A 114 -19.19 6.46 -3.31
N ALA A 115 -20.39 6.78 -3.79
CA ALA A 115 -21.06 8.06 -3.55
C ALA A 115 -21.38 8.26 -2.05
N VAL A 116 -21.90 7.24 -1.37
CA VAL A 116 -22.12 7.24 0.09
C VAL A 116 -20.80 7.42 0.84
N ARG A 117 -19.76 6.73 0.41
CA ARG A 117 -18.42 6.81 1.01
C ARG A 117 -17.81 8.21 0.85
N LEU A 118 -17.98 8.84 -0.33
CA LEU A 118 -17.52 10.20 -0.56
C LEU A 118 -18.23 11.21 0.35
N LEU A 119 -19.54 11.08 0.52
CA LEU A 119 -20.30 11.90 1.47
C LEU A 119 -19.83 11.71 2.90
N GLN A 120 -19.46 10.48 3.28
CA GLN A 120 -18.90 10.19 4.59
C GLN A 120 -17.55 10.88 4.80
N VAL A 121 -16.63 10.79 3.82
CA VAL A 121 -15.35 11.52 3.87
C VAL A 121 -15.58 13.01 4.07
N LEU A 122 -16.50 13.63 3.34
CA LEU A 122 -16.82 15.05 3.51
C LEU A 122 -17.29 15.37 4.95
N ARG A 123 -18.13 14.51 5.53
CA ARG A 123 -18.62 14.70 6.90
C ARG A 123 -17.53 14.61 7.97
N LEU A 124 -16.49 13.81 7.77
CA LEU A 124 -15.34 13.80 8.67
C LEU A 124 -14.64 15.15 8.79
N PHE A 125 -14.83 16.03 7.80
CA PHE A 125 -14.31 17.40 7.78
C PHE A 125 -15.39 18.47 7.96
N ASP A 126 -16.57 18.10 8.45
CA ASP A 126 -17.72 19.00 8.67
C ASP A 126 -18.21 19.68 7.37
N LEU A 127 -18.05 19.03 6.23
CA LEU A 127 -18.42 19.52 4.90
C LEU A 127 -19.76 18.91 4.46
N ASP A 128 -20.82 19.69 4.51
CA ASP A 128 -22.14 19.28 4.00
C ASP A 128 -22.29 19.62 2.52
N ALA A 129 -22.22 18.60 1.65
CA ALA A 129 -22.31 18.77 0.21
C ALA A 129 -23.69 19.28 -0.25
N ALA A 130 -24.77 18.95 0.48
CA ALA A 130 -26.11 19.43 0.15
C ALA A 130 -26.26 20.94 0.44
N ALA A 131 -25.63 21.42 1.50
CA ALA A 131 -25.65 22.84 1.89
C ALA A 131 -24.63 23.67 1.10
N LEU A 132 -23.41 23.14 0.88
CA LEU A 132 -22.30 23.88 0.24
C LEU A 132 -22.31 23.80 -1.29
N GLY A 133 -22.90 22.75 -1.86
CA GLY A 133 -22.74 22.35 -3.25
C GLY A 133 -21.43 21.55 -3.47
N ALA A 134 -21.45 20.67 -4.47
CA ALA A 134 -20.36 19.70 -4.70
C ALA A 134 -18.99 20.36 -4.84
N GLU A 135 -18.88 21.48 -5.55
CA GLU A 135 -17.60 22.14 -5.80
C GLU A 135 -16.97 22.72 -4.53
N ARG A 136 -17.76 23.41 -3.70
CA ARG A 136 -17.27 24.01 -2.44
C ARG A 136 -16.96 22.94 -1.41
N ALA A 137 -17.75 21.88 -1.33
CA ALA A 137 -17.51 20.77 -0.44
C ALA A 137 -16.17 20.08 -0.76
N LEU A 138 -15.90 19.78 -2.04
CA LEU A 138 -14.63 19.20 -2.48
C LEU A 138 -13.44 20.16 -2.28
N ALA A 139 -13.64 21.46 -2.45
CA ALA A 139 -12.59 22.46 -2.20
C ALA A 139 -12.17 22.52 -0.73
N GLY A 140 -13.08 22.17 0.20
CA GLY A 140 -12.80 22.11 1.64
C GLY A 140 -11.97 20.90 2.08
N LEU A 141 -11.83 19.86 1.25
CA LEU A 141 -11.02 18.68 1.62
C LEU A 141 -9.53 19.02 1.62
N PRO A 142 -8.78 18.54 2.63
CA PRO A 142 -7.33 18.70 2.67
C PRO A 142 -6.65 18.05 1.46
N GLU A 143 -5.61 18.71 0.94
CA GLU A 143 -4.80 18.18 -0.18
C GLU A 143 -4.21 16.80 0.14
N ALA A 144 -3.85 16.53 1.40
CA ALA A 144 -3.33 15.24 1.83
C ALA A 144 -4.35 14.10 1.66
N VAL A 145 -5.63 14.37 1.88
CA VAL A 145 -6.74 13.41 1.67
C VAL A 145 -6.99 13.23 0.16
N LEU A 146 -7.02 14.33 -0.59
CA LEU A 146 -7.18 14.29 -2.05
C LEU A 146 -5.99 13.68 -2.78
N ALA A 147 -4.79 13.75 -2.22
CA ALA A 147 -3.63 13.09 -2.80
C ALA A 147 -3.71 11.57 -2.69
N GLY A 148 -4.49 11.03 -1.74
CA GLY A 148 -4.57 9.61 -1.42
C GLY A 148 -3.24 9.07 -0.93
N GLY A 149 -3.21 8.00 -0.18
CA GLY A 149 -1.97 7.33 0.22
C GLY A 149 -1.12 6.79 -0.95
N GLY A 150 -1.62 6.82 -2.21
CA GLY A 150 -0.95 6.39 -3.43
C GLY A 150 -0.72 7.53 -4.42
N ARG A 151 0.51 7.73 -4.82
CA ARG A 151 1.05 8.37 -6.05
C ARG A 151 0.35 9.56 -6.72
N ALA A 152 -0.45 10.37 -6.06
CA ALA A 152 -0.73 11.69 -6.60
C ALA A 152 0.51 12.57 -6.34
N ARG A 153 1.15 13.07 -7.42
CA ARG A 153 2.16 14.12 -7.35
C ARG A 153 1.65 15.21 -6.42
N ALA A 154 2.35 15.45 -5.32
CA ALA A 154 2.12 16.59 -4.45
C ALA A 154 2.47 17.88 -5.23
N GLY A 155 1.54 18.31 -6.07
CA GLY A 155 1.55 19.55 -6.79
C GLY A 155 0.09 20.03 -6.86
N ARG A 156 -0.15 21.33 -6.87
CA ARG A 156 -1.49 21.96 -6.96
C ARG A 156 -2.37 21.35 -8.06
N SER A 157 -1.79 20.76 -9.10
CA SER A 157 -2.50 20.08 -10.19
C SER A 157 -3.17 18.77 -9.78
N GLY A 158 -2.59 17.97 -8.86
CA GLY A 158 -3.15 16.66 -8.49
C GLY A 158 -4.42 16.74 -7.65
N GLY A 159 -4.55 17.76 -6.81
CA GLY A 159 -5.77 18.01 -6.05
C GLY A 159 -6.93 18.48 -6.93
N GLU A 160 -6.65 19.33 -7.92
CA GLU A 160 -7.62 19.80 -8.90
C GLU A 160 -8.16 18.67 -9.80
N GLU A 161 -7.27 17.79 -10.28
CA GLU A 161 -7.65 16.60 -11.05
C GLU A 161 -8.53 15.66 -10.23
N ALA A 162 -8.15 15.39 -8.98
CA ALA A 162 -8.95 14.55 -8.08
C ALA A 162 -10.35 15.17 -7.84
N ARG A 163 -10.44 16.47 -7.59
CA ARG A 163 -11.72 17.18 -7.44
C ARG A 163 -12.57 17.11 -8.72
N ALA A 164 -11.95 17.27 -9.88
CA ALA A 164 -12.64 17.17 -11.16
C ALA A 164 -13.26 15.79 -11.39
N LEU A 165 -12.54 14.71 -11.02
CA LEU A 165 -13.03 13.34 -11.12
C LEU A 165 -14.14 13.02 -10.12
N LEU A 166 -14.06 13.55 -8.89
CA LEU A 166 -15.04 13.31 -7.82
C LEU A 166 -16.33 14.11 -8.00
N ARG A 167 -16.27 15.25 -8.67
CA ARG A 167 -17.40 16.19 -8.80
C ARG A 167 -18.67 15.56 -9.41
N PRO A 168 -18.62 14.81 -10.53
CA PRO A 168 -19.84 14.20 -11.10
C PRO A 168 -20.50 13.21 -10.14
N LEU A 169 -19.71 12.37 -9.48
CA LEU A 169 -20.20 11.38 -8.52
C LEU A 169 -20.86 12.08 -7.31
N LEU A 170 -20.24 13.14 -6.79
CA LEU A 170 -20.78 13.89 -5.65
C LEU A 170 -22.07 14.64 -6.02
N ALA A 171 -22.12 15.25 -7.21
CA ALA A 171 -23.33 15.94 -7.69
C ALA A 171 -24.50 14.96 -7.78
N ALA A 172 -24.30 13.81 -8.38
CA ALA A 172 -25.31 12.75 -8.47
C ALA A 172 -25.71 12.20 -7.10
N ALA A 173 -24.76 12.07 -6.16
CA ALA A 173 -25.06 11.65 -4.80
C ALA A 173 -25.99 12.62 -4.06
N VAL A 174 -25.74 13.92 -4.20
CA VAL A 174 -26.58 14.97 -3.62
C VAL A 174 -27.96 14.99 -4.26
N GLU A 175 -28.05 14.90 -5.59
CA GLU A 175 -29.30 14.84 -6.33
C GLU A 175 -30.13 13.60 -5.98
N ALA A 176 -29.50 12.45 -5.80
CA ALA A 176 -30.15 11.22 -5.34
C ALA A 176 -30.55 11.24 -3.85
N GLY A 177 -30.25 12.31 -3.12
CA GLY A 177 -30.56 12.45 -1.70
C GLY A 177 -29.81 11.48 -0.79
N LEU A 178 -28.64 10.97 -1.23
CA LEU A 178 -27.82 10.06 -0.46
C LEU A 178 -27.22 10.76 0.77
N ARG A 179 -27.00 10.00 1.83
CA ARG A 179 -26.37 10.47 3.05
C ARG A 179 -25.24 9.52 3.43
N GLY A 180 -24.10 10.06 3.83
CA GLY A 180 -23.03 9.26 4.44
C GLY A 180 -23.30 9.02 5.92
N ALA A 181 -22.68 7.99 6.50
CA ALA A 181 -22.68 7.78 7.94
C ALA A 181 -22.15 9.02 8.68
N GLY A 182 -22.78 9.42 9.76
CA GLY A 182 -22.44 10.61 10.50
C GLY A 182 -22.66 10.46 12.01
N GLU A 183 -22.50 11.56 12.74
CA GLU A 183 -22.61 11.60 14.20
C GLU A 183 -23.95 11.06 14.74
N SER A 184 -25.04 11.25 14.00
CA SER A 184 -26.36 10.70 14.34
C SER A 184 -26.39 9.16 14.35
N GLU A 185 -25.62 8.50 13.48
CA GLU A 185 -25.55 7.04 13.42
C GLU A 185 -24.65 6.48 14.51
N VAL A 186 -23.57 7.18 14.86
CA VAL A 186 -22.73 6.85 16.02
C VAL A 186 -23.54 6.98 17.30
N THR A 187 -24.35 8.05 17.43
CA THR A 187 -25.24 8.24 18.57
C THR A 187 -26.27 7.12 18.65
N LEU A 188 -26.89 6.75 17.53
CA LEU A 188 -27.84 5.63 17.47
C LEU A 188 -27.20 4.31 17.91
N LEU A 189 -25.98 4.01 17.46
CA LEU A 189 -25.24 2.82 17.89
C LEU A 189 -24.94 2.87 19.40
N ALA A 190 -24.55 4.04 19.92
CA ALA A 190 -24.32 4.22 21.36
C ALA A 190 -25.59 4.00 22.16
N ASP A 191 -26.75 4.46 21.67
CA ASP A 191 -28.05 4.19 22.26
C ASP A 191 -28.38 2.70 22.24
N VAL A 192 -28.15 1.99 21.16
CA VAL A 192 -28.32 0.52 21.08
C VAL A 192 -27.41 -0.20 22.07
N VAL A 193 -26.16 0.22 22.21
CA VAL A 193 -25.20 -0.37 23.16
C VAL A 193 -25.67 -0.14 24.63
N ARG A 194 -26.27 1.02 24.89
CA ARG A 194 -26.79 1.37 26.24
C ARG A 194 -28.13 0.69 26.55
N ASP A 195 -29.09 0.79 25.66
CA ASP A 195 -30.50 0.43 25.89
C ASP A 195 -30.80 -1.04 25.52
N GLY A 196 -29.93 -1.66 24.71
CA GLY A 196 -30.06 -3.03 24.26
C GLY A 196 -30.90 -3.23 23.00
N LEU A 197 -31.01 -4.48 22.61
CA LEU A 197 -31.86 -5.02 21.54
C LEU A 197 -32.78 -6.09 22.16
N PRO A 198 -33.83 -6.51 21.45
CA PRO A 198 -34.59 -7.67 21.87
C PRO A 198 -33.70 -8.90 22.07
N GLU A 199 -34.11 -9.83 22.93
CA GLU A 199 -33.34 -11.03 23.23
C GLU A 199 -32.98 -11.79 21.93
N ARG A 200 -31.71 -12.27 21.83
CA ARG A 200 -31.17 -12.96 20.64
C ARG A 200 -31.15 -12.12 19.38
N HIS A 201 -31.16 -10.79 19.52
CA HIS A 201 -30.90 -9.90 18.39
C HIS A 201 -29.51 -9.29 18.54
N LEU A 202 -28.74 -9.30 17.44
CA LEU A 202 -27.34 -8.88 17.43
C LEU A 202 -26.99 -8.12 16.16
N LEU A 203 -26.25 -7.03 16.32
CA LEU A 203 -25.53 -6.35 15.24
C LEU A 203 -24.04 -6.68 15.33
N LEU A 204 -23.52 -7.33 14.30
CA LEU A 204 -22.07 -7.48 14.07
C LEU A 204 -21.60 -6.37 13.14
N LEU A 205 -20.77 -5.46 13.64
CA LEU A 205 -20.09 -4.45 12.81
C LEU A 205 -18.73 -4.97 12.39
N VAL A 206 -18.41 -4.87 11.11
CA VAL A 206 -17.10 -5.25 10.56
C VAL A 206 -16.46 -3.99 9.99
N GLU A 207 -15.39 -3.50 10.65
CA GLU A 207 -14.75 -2.25 10.31
C GLU A 207 -13.24 -2.38 10.22
N SER A 208 -12.65 -1.81 9.18
CA SER A 208 -11.19 -1.66 9.06
C SER A 208 -10.68 -0.39 9.75
N ALA A 209 -11.48 0.68 9.69
CA ALA A 209 -11.19 2.00 10.23
C ALA A 209 -12.03 2.28 11.48
N ALA A 210 -11.57 1.78 12.64
CA ALA A 210 -12.22 2.01 13.93
C ALA A 210 -11.12 2.25 14.99
N PRO A 211 -10.69 3.50 15.23
CA PRO A 211 -9.57 3.83 16.11
C PRO A 211 -9.91 3.57 17.59
N ASP A 212 -8.90 3.19 18.37
CA ASP A 212 -9.06 2.95 19.82
C ASP A 212 -9.56 4.18 20.59
N ALA A 213 -9.20 5.36 20.10
CA ALA A 213 -9.62 6.64 20.70
C ALA A 213 -11.12 6.93 20.52
N HIS A 214 -11.82 6.22 19.63
CA HIS A 214 -13.24 6.45 19.38
C HIS A 214 -14.07 5.99 20.59
N PRO A 215 -14.95 6.85 21.19
CA PRO A 215 -15.64 6.53 22.44
C PRO A 215 -16.44 5.23 22.39
N LEU A 216 -17.11 4.96 21.27
CA LEU A 216 -17.91 3.74 21.11
C LEU A 216 -17.03 2.49 20.99
N VAL A 217 -15.87 2.58 20.36
CA VAL A 217 -14.90 1.48 20.28
C VAL A 217 -14.38 1.13 21.67
N ALA A 218 -13.98 2.14 22.46
CA ALA A 218 -13.55 1.97 23.84
C ALA A 218 -14.65 1.34 24.72
N GLU A 219 -15.92 1.74 24.52
CA GLU A 219 -17.07 1.17 25.25
C GLU A 219 -17.29 -0.30 24.88
N LEU A 220 -17.26 -0.64 23.58
CA LEU A 220 -17.40 -2.02 23.11
C LEU A 220 -16.24 -2.91 23.62
N ALA A 221 -15.01 -2.39 23.62
CA ALA A 221 -13.86 -3.10 24.19
C ALA A 221 -14.05 -3.39 25.68
N ARG A 222 -14.52 -2.39 26.46
CA ARG A 222 -14.79 -2.54 27.90
C ARG A 222 -15.88 -3.57 28.20
N ARG A 223 -16.84 -3.73 27.30
CA ARG A 223 -17.91 -4.75 27.39
C ARG A 223 -17.53 -6.13 26.89
N GLY A 224 -16.29 -6.32 26.43
CA GLY A 224 -15.85 -7.57 25.78
C GLY A 224 -16.49 -7.82 24.41
N ALA A 225 -17.00 -6.77 23.78
CA ALA A 225 -17.68 -6.79 22.48
C ALA A 225 -16.77 -6.38 21.31
N LEU A 226 -15.46 -6.38 21.49
CA LEU A 226 -14.46 -6.11 20.46
C LEU A 226 -13.69 -7.38 20.11
N VAL A 227 -13.69 -7.75 18.83
CA VAL A 227 -12.91 -8.85 18.27
C VAL A 227 -11.84 -8.27 17.34
N GLU A 228 -10.57 -8.50 17.69
CA GLU A 228 -9.44 -8.14 16.83
C GLU A 228 -9.18 -9.26 15.82
N ALA A 229 -9.54 -9.02 14.57
CA ALA A 229 -9.27 -9.95 13.47
C ALA A 229 -7.83 -9.91 12.97
N GLY A 230 -7.11 -8.82 13.27
CA GLY A 230 -5.73 -8.58 12.88
C GLY A 230 -5.59 -7.68 11.66
N ARG A 231 -4.39 -7.13 11.50
CA ARG A 231 -4.01 -6.30 10.35
C ARG A 231 -2.81 -6.92 9.66
N LEU A 232 -2.80 -6.80 8.34
CA LEU A 232 -1.63 -7.09 7.53
C LEU A 232 -0.71 -5.88 7.55
N SER A 233 0.57 -6.11 7.65
CA SER A 233 1.54 -5.01 7.67
C SER A 233 2.88 -5.45 7.06
N THR A 234 3.67 -4.48 6.65
CA THR A 234 5.02 -4.75 6.16
C THR A 234 5.91 -5.26 7.28
N ALA A 235 6.59 -6.39 7.05
CA ALA A 235 7.55 -6.96 7.99
C ALA A 235 8.99 -6.51 7.71
N ARG A 236 9.89 -6.68 8.68
CA ARG A 236 11.33 -6.47 8.47
C ARG A 236 11.85 -7.46 7.42
N GLY A 237 12.57 -6.94 6.41
CA GLY A 237 13.13 -7.77 5.33
C GLY A 237 12.22 -7.93 4.10
N GLY A 238 11.14 -7.15 3.99
CA GLY A 238 10.28 -7.10 2.78
C GLY A 238 9.16 -8.14 2.74
N GLY A 239 8.91 -8.85 3.86
CA GLY A 239 7.77 -9.75 3.98
C GLY A 239 6.51 -9.02 4.46
N VAL A 240 5.43 -9.77 4.62
CA VAL A 240 4.14 -9.31 5.13
C VAL A 240 3.79 -10.05 6.42
N ALA A 241 3.64 -9.30 7.51
CA ALA A 241 3.16 -9.85 8.78
C ALA A 241 1.66 -10.14 8.68
N GLY A 242 1.23 -11.28 9.18
CA GLY A 242 -0.15 -11.74 9.09
C GLY A 242 -0.50 -12.51 7.81
N LEU A 243 0.44 -12.65 6.86
CA LEU A 243 0.23 -13.39 5.61
C LEU A 243 -0.19 -14.84 5.85
N ASP A 244 0.47 -15.53 6.77
CA ASP A 244 0.15 -16.94 7.09
C ASP A 244 -1.28 -17.07 7.59
N ARG A 245 -1.76 -16.09 8.37
CA ARG A 245 -3.14 -16.06 8.85
C ARG A 245 -4.14 -15.84 7.72
N LEU A 246 -3.84 -14.93 6.80
CA LEU A 246 -4.67 -14.69 5.62
C LEU A 246 -4.74 -15.94 4.73
N VAL A 247 -3.60 -16.56 4.46
CA VAL A 247 -3.53 -17.80 3.67
C VAL A 247 -4.33 -18.92 4.33
N ALA A 248 -4.17 -19.14 5.64
CA ALA A 248 -4.92 -20.15 6.38
C ALA A 248 -6.44 -19.90 6.37
N GLU A 249 -6.86 -18.64 6.34
CA GLU A 249 -8.27 -18.27 6.21
C GLU A 249 -8.83 -18.63 4.83
N LEU A 250 -8.08 -18.28 3.78
CA LEU A 250 -8.45 -18.57 2.39
C LEU A 250 -8.39 -20.08 2.07
N GLU A 251 -7.45 -20.81 2.66
CA GLU A 251 -7.38 -22.26 2.58
C GLU A 251 -8.64 -22.91 3.21
N ARG A 252 -9.07 -22.40 4.37
CA ARG A 252 -10.30 -22.88 5.03
C ARG A 252 -11.55 -22.56 4.23
N GLU A 253 -11.59 -21.38 3.56
CA GLU A 253 -12.70 -20.96 2.71
C GLU A 253 -12.79 -21.80 1.42
N THR A 254 -11.66 -21.99 0.74
CA THR A 254 -11.62 -22.60 -0.59
C THR A 254 -11.40 -24.12 -0.56
N GLY A 255 -10.92 -24.66 0.56
CA GLY A 255 -10.50 -26.06 0.69
C GLY A 255 -9.19 -26.38 -0.06
N VAL A 256 -8.48 -25.38 -0.60
CA VAL A 256 -7.27 -25.57 -1.41
C VAL A 256 -6.08 -24.91 -0.74
N ALA A 257 -5.07 -25.72 -0.39
CA ALA A 257 -3.85 -25.26 0.25
C ALA A 257 -2.95 -24.47 -0.72
N MET A 258 -2.24 -23.48 -0.21
CA MET A 258 -1.19 -22.77 -0.94
C MET A 258 0.17 -23.02 -0.28
N ARG A 259 1.18 -23.35 -1.10
CA ARG A 259 2.55 -23.52 -0.61
C ARG A 259 3.14 -22.22 -0.12
N PRO A 260 4.01 -22.21 0.92
CA PRO A 260 4.60 -20.97 1.45
C PRO A 260 5.36 -20.14 0.42
N ASP A 261 6.08 -20.79 -0.50
CA ASP A 261 6.78 -20.13 -1.61
C ASP A 261 5.81 -19.45 -2.61
N ALA A 262 4.67 -20.10 -2.87
CA ALA A 262 3.61 -19.54 -3.70
C ALA A 262 2.89 -18.36 -3.01
N ALA A 263 2.64 -18.47 -1.70
CA ALA A 263 2.05 -17.39 -0.90
C ALA A 263 2.94 -16.14 -0.87
N ALA A 264 4.25 -16.32 -0.68
CA ALA A 264 5.23 -15.23 -0.74
C ALA A 264 5.28 -14.58 -2.14
N GLU A 265 5.25 -15.38 -3.21
CA GLU A 265 5.23 -14.87 -4.58
C GLU A 265 3.91 -14.15 -4.92
N LEU A 266 2.77 -14.67 -4.48
CA LEU A 266 1.48 -14.00 -4.64
C LEU A 266 1.45 -12.67 -3.88
N ALA A 267 1.93 -12.66 -2.63
CA ALA A 267 2.04 -11.45 -1.83
C ALA A 267 2.93 -10.40 -2.52
N ARG A 268 4.08 -10.82 -3.07
CA ARG A 268 4.98 -9.95 -3.82
C ARG A 268 4.31 -9.31 -5.04
N ARG A 269 3.43 -10.04 -5.74
CA ARG A 269 2.74 -9.57 -6.96
C ARG A 269 1.54 -8.68 -6.68
N THR A 270 0.91 -8.86 -5.53
CA THR A 270 -0.38 -8.23 -5.23
C THR A 270 -0.34 -7.23 -4.08
N LEU A 271 0.35 -7.54 -2.96
CA LEU A 271 0.31 -6.72 -1.76
C LEU A 271 1.24 -5.50 -1.84
N ARG A 272 0.76 -4.34 -1.39
CA ARG A 272 1.48 -3.07 -1.41
C ARG A 272 1.36 -2.36 -0.08
N ALA A 273 2.41 -1.65 0.31
CA ALA A 273 2.39 -0.79 1.49
C ALA A 273 1.61 0.50 1.20
N GLU A 274 0.84 0.97 2.17
CA GLU A 274 0.01 2.18 2.09
C GLU A 274 0.77 3.44 1.69
N ASP A 275 1.98 3.62 2.13
CA ASP A 275 2.81 4.78 1.71
C ASP A 275 4.26 4.37 1.52
N SER A 276 4.72 4.37 0.28
CA SER A 276 6.11 4.06 -0.04
C SER A 276 7.12 5.07 0.53
N ARG A 277 6.69 6.27 0.93
CA ARG A 277 7.56 7.30 1.55
C ARG A 277 7.68 7.13 3.06
N ARG A 278 6.70 6.52 3.71
CA ARG A 278 6.68 6.22 5.15
C ARG A 278 6.83 4.72 5.45
N SER A 279 6.95 3.88 4.43
CA SER A 279 6.99 2.42 4.58
C SER A 279 8.20 1.99 5.41
N GLY A 280 7.93 1.65 6.65
CA GLY A 280 8.83 0.96 7.56
C GLY A 280 8.18 -0.35 7.99
N PRO A 281 8.89 -1.20 8.73
CA PRO A 281 8.25 -2.36 9.36
C PRO A 281 7.06 -1.91 10.21
N GLY A 282 5.89 -2.53 9.99
CA GLY A 282 4.65 -2.19 10.67
C GLY A 282 3.72 -1.22 9.92
N SER A 283 4.11 -0.72 8.73
CA SER A 283 3.17 0.04 7.88
C SER A 283 2.04 -0.86 7.40
N GLY A 284 0.81 -0.36 7.34
CA GLY A 284 -0.35 -1.02 6.78
C GLY A 284 -0.18 -1.35 5.30
N LEU A 285 -1.07 -2.15 4.76
CA LEU A 285 -1.16 -2.45 3.34
C LEU A 285 -2.35 -1.71 2.73
N GLU A 286 -2.23 -1.35 1.46
CA GLU A 286 -3.34 -0.80 0.69
C GLU A 286 -4.50 -1.82 0.65
N ALA A 287 -5.72 -1.37 0.96
CA ALA A 287 -6.91 -2.23 1.02
C ALA A 287 -7.14 -2.97 -0.31
N ASP A 288 -7.03 -2.27 -1.45
CA ASP A 288 -7.16 -2.83 -2.79
C ASP A 288 -6.16 -3.95 -3.04
N SER A 289 -4.93 -3.80 -2.55
CA SER A 289 -3.89 -4.80 -2.71
C SER A 289 -4.22 -6.08 -1.96
N THR A 290 -4.86 -5.97 -0.80
CA THR A 290 -5.31 -7.11 0.00
C THR A 290 -6.51 -7.79 -0.65
N GLU A 291 -7.48 -7.03 -1.16
CA GLU A 291 -8.62 -7.59 -1.90
C GLU A 291 -8.17 -8.30 -3.18
N ARG A 292 -7.19 -7.73 -3.87
CA ARG A 292 -6.57 -8.36 -5.02
C ARG A 292 -5.88 -9.67 -4.66
N PHE A 293 -5.13 -9.74 -3.56
CA PHE A 293 -4.54 -10.98 -3.07
C PHE A 293 -5.61 -12.06 -2.88
N VAL A 294 -6.72 -11.71 -2.24
CA VAL A 294 -7.86 -12.61 -1.99
C VAL A 294 -8.50 -13.08 -3.30
N ALA A 295 -8.74 -12.15 -4.23
CA ALA A 295 -9.33 -12.48 -5.53
C ALA A 295 -8.42 -13.42 -6.36
N GLU A 296 -7.12 -13.13 -6.40
CA GLU A 296 -6.14 -13.95 -7.11
C GLU A 296 -5.99 -15.34 -6.44
N TYR A 297 -6.01 -15.42 -5.11
CA TYR A 297 -6.00 -16.71 -4.41
C TYR A 297 -7.21 -17.55 -4.79
N ARG A 298 -8.42 -16.98 -4.76
CA ARG A 298 -9.67 -17.69 -5.13
C ARG A 298 -9.64 -18.16 -6.58
N LYS A 299 -9.14 -17.35 -7.49
CA LYS A 299 -8.94 -17.72 -8.89
C LYS A 299 -7.97 -18.90 -9.02
N LEU A 300 -6.82 -18.86 -8.36
CA LEU A 300 -5.84 -19.92 -8.35
C LEU A 300 -6.38 -21.21 -7.71
N ALA A 301 -7.14 -21.11 -6.64
CA ALA A 301 -7.80 -22.24 -6.00
C ALA A 301 -8.81 -22.93 -6.94
N ALA A 302 -9.62 -22.13 -7.65
CA ALA A 302 -10.55 -22.66 -8.65
C ALA A 302 -9.82 -23.38 -9.80
N LEU A 303 -8.63 -22.92 -10.20
CA LEU A 303 -7.82 -23.54 -11.25
C LEU A 303 -7.05 -24.77 -10.76
N ALA A 304 -6.67 -24.83 -9.49
CA ALA A 304 -5.88 -25.93 -8.92
C ALA A 304 -6.70 -27.22 -8.73
N GLY A 305 -8.03 -27.13 -8.69
CA GLY A 305 -8.92 -28.27 -8.46
C GLY A 305 -8.64 -28.92 -7.10
N GLN A 306 -8.14 -30.16 -7.10
CA GLN A 306 -7.79 -30.88 -5.87
C GLN A 306 -6.31 -30.76 -5.47
N GLY A 307 -5.50 -30.01 -6.23
CA GLY A 307 -4.08 -29.81 -5.97
C GLY A 307 -3.80 -28.59 -5.11
N ALA A 308 -2.60 -28.52 -4.52
CA ALA A 308 -2.14 -27.32 -3.84
C ALA A 308 -1.65 -26.27 -4.85
N ILE A 309 -1.89 -24.98 -4.55
CA ILE A 309 -1.39 -23.87 -5.35
C ILE A 309 0.14 -23.77 -5.20
N GLY A 310 0.86 -24.00 -6.30
CA GLY A 310 2.31 -23.91 -6.38
C GLY A 310 2.79 -22.56 -6.96
N ILE A 311 4.09 -22.28 -6.81
CA ILE A 311 4.71 -21.03 -7.28
C ILE A 311 4.56 -20.83 -8.79
N GLU A 312 4.63 -21.89 -9.59
CA GLU A 312 4.51 -21.80 -11.04
C GLU A 312 3.08 -21.42 -11.47
N SER A 313 2.07 -21.86 -10.72
CA SER A 313 0.68 -21.43 -10.94
C SER A 313 0.54 -19.93 -10.70
N VAL A 314 1.17 -19.40 -9.63
CA VAL A 314 1.17 -17.97 -9.37
C VAL A 314 1.87 -17.21 -10.48
N ARG A 315 3.06 -17.67 -10.90
CA ARG A 315 3.87 -17.01 -11.95
C ARG A 315 3.17 -16.94 -13.30
N SER A 316 2.43 -17.98 -13.66
CA SER A 316 1.76 -18.09 -14.95
C SER A 316 0.40 -17.38 -15.02
N GLN A 317 -0.30 -17.27 -13.87
CA GLN A 317 -1.70 -16.82 -13.84
C GLN A 317 -1.92 -15.45 -13.19
N VAL A 318 -0.93 -14.95 -12.44
CA VAL A 318 -1.03 -13.66 -11.75
C VAL A 318 -0.06 -12.67 -12.37
N GLU A 319 -0.61 -11.58 -12.84
CA GLU A 319 0.17 -10.49 -13.44
C GLU A 319 1.07 -9.80 -12.40
N ASP A 320 2.34 -9.62 -12.76
CA ASP A 320 3.31 -8.89 -11.93
C ASP A 320 3.25 -7.39 -12.24
N ARG A 321 2.52 -6.60 -11.46
CA ARG A 321 2.42 -5.15 -11.64
C ARG A 321 3.57 -4.35 -11.00
N GLY A 322 4.73 -4.83 -11.12
CA GLY A 322 6.05 -4.25 -11.32
C GLY A 322 6.57 -3.04 -10.54
N GLU A 323 6.08 -2.63 -9.36
CA GLU A 323 6.82 -1.62 -8.57
C GLU A 323 8.04 -2.22 -7.86
N GLN A 324 7.90 -3.43 -7.35
CA GLN A 324 9.03 -4.14 -6.74
C GLN A 324 10.11 -4.51 -7.75
N ASP A 325 9.74 -4.80 -9.00
CA ASP A 325 10.72 -5.05 -10.07
C ASP A 325 11.60 -3.84 -10.37
N LEU A 326 11.07 -2.62 -10.24
CA LEU A 326 11.86 -1.40 -10.44
C LEU A 326 12.91 -1.20 -9.34
N PHE A 327 12.54 -1.43 -8.07
CA PHE A 327 13.49 -1.37 -6.96
C PHE A 327 14.49 -2.52 -7.03
N ALA A 328 14.05 -3.73 -7.37
CA ALA A 328 14.93 -4.88 -7.59
C ALA A 328 15.89 -4.64 -8.75
N MET A 329 15.44 -4.01 -9.84
CA MET A 329 16.28 -3.59 -10.94
C MET A 329 17.33 -2.56 -10.51
N LEU A 330 16.96 -1.54 -9.73
CA LEU A 330 17.90 -0.54 -9.20
C LEU A 330 18.92 -1.19 -8.23
N ASP A 331 18.49 -2.17 -7.45
CA ASP A 331 19.36 -2.96 -6.58
C ASP A 331 20.34 -3.83 -7.39
N ALA A 332 19.87 -4.47 -8.47
CA ALA A 332 20.72 -5.22 -9.38
C ALA A 332 21.75 -4.30 -10.07
N ILE A 333 21.35 -3.10 -10.49
CA ILE A 333 22.24 -2.05 -11.01
C ILE A 333 23.28 -1.67 -9.95
N GLY A 334 22.85 -1.32 -8.74
CA GLY A 334 23.72 -0.94 -7.63
C GLY A 334 24.70 -2.04 -7.22
N ALA A 335 24.33 -3.30 -7.40
CA ALA A 335 25.19 -4.47 -7.17
C ALA A 335 26.06 -4.84 -8.40
N GLY A 336 25.85 -4.21 -9.57
CA GLY A 336 26.60 -4.46 -10.81
C GLY A 336 26.17 -5.71 -11.58
N ARG A 337 24.95 -6.17 -11.33
CA ARG A 337 24.37 -7.32 -12.03
C ARG A 337 23.61 -6.87 -13.28
N ALA A 338 24.36 -6.40 -14.30
CA ALA A 338 23.78 -5.80 -15.51
C ALA A 338 22.81 -6.73 -16.24
N GLY A 339 23.13 -8.03 -16.37
CA GLY A 339 22.26 -9.00 -17.05
C GLY A 339 20.90 -9.19 -16.35
N GLU A 340 20.89 -9.22 -15.02
CA GLU A 340 19.65 -9.30 -14.21
C GLU A 340 18.81 -8.03 -14.36
N ALA A 341 19.46 -6.86 -14.31
CA ALA A 341 18.78 -5.58 -14.49
C ALA A 341 18.17 -5.43 -15.90
N LEU A 342 18.87 -5.88 -16.96
CA LEU A 342 18.34 -5.88 -18.32
C LEU A 342 17.15 -6.81 -18.50
N ALA A 343 17.19 -8.02 -17.93
CA ALA A 343 16.06 -8.94 -17.97
C ALA A 343 14.82 -8.38 -17.24
N MET A 344 15.01 -7.63 -16.15
CA MET A 344 13.94 -6.93 -15.46
C MET A 344 13.37 -5.77 -16.29
N LEU A 345 14.24 -4.99 -16.95
CA LEU A 345 13.83 -3.91 -17.87
C LEU A 345 12.99 -4.46 -19.02
N GLU A 346 13.46 -5.52 -19.68
CA GLU A 346 12.76 -6.14 -20.80
C GLU A 346 11.37 -6.64 -20.43
N ARG A 347 11.27 -7.40 -19.32
CA ARG A 347 9.97 -7.87 -18.83
C ARG A 347 9.00 -6.71 -18.55
N ARG A 348 9.52 -5.64 -17.96
CA ARG A 348 8.72 -4.49 -17.59
C ARG A 348 8.18 -3.75 -18.82
N LEU A 349 9.03 -3.53 -19.83
CA LEU A 349 8.62 -2.87 -21.08
C LEU A 349 7.72 -3.76 -21.94
N SER A 350 7.90 -5.10 -21.90
CA SER A 350 7.07 -6.03 -22.66
C SER A 350 5.67 -6.19 -22.06
N GLY A 351 5.52 -6.03 -20.74
CA GLY A 351 4.25 -6.15 -20.03
C GLY A 351 3.49 -4.82 -19.87
N ALA A 352 3.97 -3.73 -20.45
CA ALA A 352 3.36 -2.41 -20.28
C ALA A 352 2.27 -2.14 -21.33
N ASP A 353 1.08 -1.72 -20.88
CA ASP A 353 -0.01 -1.28 -21.77
C ASP A 353 0.35 0.02 -22.51
N ASP A 354 1.00 0.97 -21.83
CA ASP A 354 1.58 2.19 -22.40
C ASP A 354 3.11 2.15 -22.29
N ARG A 355 3.75 1.72 -23.35
CA ARG A 355 5.20 1.56 -23.42
C ARG A 355 5.96 2.88 -23.33
N LEU A 356 5.35 3.99 -23.77
CA LEU A 356 5.97 5.32 -23.67
C LEU A 356 5.95 5.82 -22.23
N ALA A 357 4.82 5.74 -21.56
CA ALA A 357 4.69 6.11 -20.15
C ALA A 357 5.65 5.28 -19.28
N GLU A 358 5.75 3.97 -19.55
CA GLU A 358 6.62 3.08 -18.80
C GLU A 358 8.11 3.41 -18.99
N ARG A 359 8.54 3.74 -20.22
CA ARG A 359 9.91 4.23 -20.47
C ARG A 359 10.25 5.46 -19.65
N LEU A 360 9.32 6.42 -19.58
CA LEU A 360 9.53 7.66 -18.83
C LEU A 360 9.59 7.41 -17.31
N ILE A 361 8.77 6.48 -16.79
CA ILE A 361 8.80 6.06 -15.38
C ILE A 361 10.16 5.43 -15.05
N VAL A 362 10.59 4.44 -15.85
CA VAL A 362 11.87 3.76 -15.66
C VAL A 362 13.02 4.76 -15.75
N PHE A 363 13.04 5.60 -16.78
CA PHE A 363 14.08 6.63 -16.94
C PHE A 363 14.12 7.59 -15.75
N GLY A 364 12.97 8.05 -15.26
CA GLY A 364 12.91 8.93 -14.09
C GLY A 364 13.60 8.33 -12.87
N GLN A 365 13.42 7.03 -12.64
CA GLN A 365 14.06 6.32 -11.53
C GLN A 365 15.56 6.08 -11.74
N LEU A 366 15.97 5.74 -12.96
CA LEU A 366 17.39 5.60 -13.32
C LEU A 366 18.12 6.95 -13.17
N ALA A 367 17.51 8.04 -13.60
CA ALA A 367 18.05 9.39 -13.46
C ALA A 367 18.13 9.82 -11.98
N ALA A 368 17.13 9.47 -11.17
CA ALA A 368 17.17 9.70 -9.74
C ALA A 368 18.26 8.86 -9.05
N PHE A 369 18.43 7.60 -9.47
CA PHE A 369 19.52 6.74 -9.01
C PHE A 369 20.87 7.35 -9.33
N ALA A 370 21.12 7.75 -10.59
CA ALA A 370 22.37 8.38 -11.02
C ALA A 370 22.69 9.65 -10.22
N ARG A 371 21.71 10.54 -10.03
CA ARG A 371 21.87 11.77 -9.22
C ARG A 371 22.25 11.47 -7.77
N ARG A 372 21.67 10.44 -7.17
CA ARG A 372 22.02 10.00 -5.82
C ARG A 372 23.46 9.51 -5.74
N GLN A 373 23.93 8.74 -6.72
CA GLN A 373 25.32 8.27 -6.75
C GLN A 373 26.31 9.45 -6.75
N VAL A 374 26.07 10.44 -7.63
CA VAL A 374 26.89 11.64 -7.72
C VAL A 374 26.87 12.43 -6.40
N ALA A 375 25.69 12.63 -5.82
CA ALA A 375 25.56 13.39 -4.57
C ALA A 375 26.27 12.70 -3.39
N VAL A 376 26.03 11.40 -3.19
CA VAL A 376 26.64 10.66 -2.09
C VAL A 376 28.15 10.59 -2.25
N ALA A 377 28.66 10.30 -3.45
CA ALA A 377 30.11 10.26 -3.69
C ALA A 377 30.77 11.61 -3.48
N GLY A 378 30.15 12.70 -3.97
CA GLY A 378 30.65 14.06 -3.77
C GLY A 378 30.73 14.47 -2.31
N ILE A 379 29.71 14.12 -1.50
CA ILE A 379 29.71 14.40 -0.05
C ILE A 379 30.78 13.59 0.65
N VAL A 380 30.90 12.29 0.33
CA VAL A 380 31.92 11.40 0.91
C VAL A 380 33.32 11.92 0.63
N GLU A 381 33.58 12.39 -0.60
CA GLU A 381 34.86 12.99 -0.98
C GLU A 381 35.09 14.33 -0.28
N GLN A 382 34.10 15.21 -0.28
CA GLN A 382 34.22 16.56 0.31
C GLN A 382 34.48 16.53 1.82
N LEU A 383 33.89 15.58 2.54
CA LEU A 383 33.99 15.42 3.98
C LEU A 383 35.09 14.43 4.40
N ASP A 384 35.89 13.95 3.46
CA ASP A 384 36.93 12.93 3.68
C ASP A 384 36.44 11.70 4.47
N LEU A 385 35.23 11.28 4.14
CA LEU A 385 34.60 10.10 4.78
C LEU A 385 35.13 8.80 4.17
N PRO A 386 35.06 7.67 4.90
CA PRO A 386 35.43 6.38 4.35
C PRO A 386 34.67 6.07 3.06
N ALA A 387 35.39 5.79 1.97
CA ALA A 387 34.77 5.50 0.68
C ALA A 387 34.01 4.16 0.66
N ARG A 388 34.29 3.26 1.63
CA ARG A 388 33.64 1.94 1.74
C ARG A 388 33.42 1.56 3.18
N GLU A 389 32.20 1.21 3.52
CA GLU A 389 31.83 0.54 4.74
C GLU A 389 30.83 -0.59 4.40
N SER A 390 31.11 -1.80 4.85
CA SER A 390 30.26 -2.97 4.53
C SER A 390 29.17 -3.20 5.58
N ARG A 391 29.34 -2.66 6.80
CA ARG A 391 28.41 -2.85 7.91
C ARG A 391 27.44 -1.68 8.02
N ASN A 392 26.15 -1.97 7.94
CA ASN A 392 25.12 -0.94 8.06
C ASN A 392 25.20 -0.16 9.38
N VAL A 393 25.48 -0.85 10.49
CA VAL A 393 25.59 -0.21 11.81
C VAL A 393 26.71 0.83 11.83
N ALA A 394 27.90 0.49 11.29
CA ALA A 394 29.01 1.44 11.22
C ALA A 394 28.74 2.62 10.28
N PHE A 395 28.02 2.39 9.18
CA PHE A 395 27.55 3.45 8.31
C PHE A 395 26.57 4.37 9.04
N ARG A 396 25.56 3.82 9.70
CA ARG A 396 24.57 4.58 10.47
C ARG A 396 25.20 5.48 11.52
N ASP A 397 26.15 4.93 12.28
CA ASP A 397 26.68 5.62 13.44
C ASP A 397 27.77 6.67 13.08
N ARG A 398 28.49 6.48 11.95
CA ARG A 398 29.66 7.31 11.60
C ARG A 398 29.49 8.14 10.33
N ILE A 399 28.77 7.64 9.33
CA ILE A 399 28.73 8.22 7.99
C ILE A 399 27.39 8.91 7.72
N HIS A 400 26.30 8.23 8.04
CA HIS A 400 24.94 8.71 7.79
C HIS A 400 24.66 10.12 8.34
N PRO A 401 25.00 10.47 9.61
CA PRO A 401 24.73 11.83 10.13
C PRO A 401 25.47 12.91 9.36
N SER A 402 26.71 12.65 8.96
CA SER A 402 27.52 13.59 8.18
C SER A 402 26.98 13.77 6.77
N VAL A 403 26.53 12.68 6.11
CA VAL A 403 25.97 12.74 4.75
C VAL A 403 24.64 13.48 4.74
N VAL A 404 23.77 13.22 5.71
CA VAL A 404 22.48 13.93 5.82
C VAL A 404 22.69 15.40 6.18
N GLY A 405 23.57 15.70 7.15
CA GLY A 405 23.87 17.07 7.58
C GLY A 405 24.48 17.93 6.47
N ALA A 406 25.27 17.33 5.56
CA ALA A 406 25.89 18.06 4.45
C ALA A 406 24.88 18.64 3.43
N VAL A 407 23.68 18.09 3.36
CA VAL A 407 22.61 18.51 2.43
C VAL A 407 21.39 19.08 3.15
N ASP A 408 21.47 19.20 4.48
CA ASP A 408 20.41 19.81 5.26
C ASP A 408 20.29 21.29 4.94
N GLY A 409 19.06 21.76 4.78
CA GLY A 409 18.78 23.15 4.40
C GLY A 409 18.99 23.50 2.90
N LEU A 410 19.43 22.56 2.04
CA LEU A 410 19.50 22.81 0.61
C LEU A 410 18.10 22.88 -0.02
N LEU A 411 17.86 23.91 -0.84
CA LEU A 411 16.58 24.13 -1.54
C LEU A 411 16.18 22.96 -2.42
N LYS A 412 17.17 22.23 -2.99
CA LYS A 412 17.01 21.00 -3.77
C LYS A 412 17.91 19.93 -3.20
N ASN A 413 17.49 19.34 -2.09
CA ASN A 413 18.24 18.26 -1.46
C ASN A 413 18.06 16.96 -2.27
N PRO A 414 19.12 16.43 -2.92
CA PRO A 414 19.05 15.21 -3.73
C PRO A 414 18.82 13.94 -2.89
N LEU A 415 19.00 14.03 -1.57
CA LEU A 415 18.83 12.94 -0.61
C LEU A 415 17.57 13.12 0.26
N ALA A 416 16.72 14.11 -0.06
CA ALA A 416 15.50 14.38 0.70
C ALA A 416 14.60 13.13 0.76
N GLY A 417 14.11 12.80 1.96
CA GLY A 417 13.22 11.67 2.21
C GLY A 417 13.89 10.29 2.12
N GLN A 418 15.23 10.22 1.93
CA GLN A 418 15.94 8.94 1.96
C GLN A 418 16.08 8.44 3.40
N LYS A 419 15.63 7.20 3.64
CA LYS A 419 15.86 6.50 4.91
C LYS A 419 17.31 5.98 4.98
N GLU A 420 17.75 5.62 6.17
CA GLU A 420 19.09 5.11 6.46
C GLU A 420 19.52 3.97 5.52
N PHE A 421 18.70 2.92 5.40
CA PHE A 421 19.07 1.73 4.63
C PHE A 421 19.17 1.98 3.11
N PRO A 422 18.21 2.66 2.44
CA PRO A 422 18.38 3.09 1.05
C PRO A 422 19.59 3.98 0.82
N LEU A 423 19.93 4.85 1.78
CA LEU A 423 21.12 5.70 1.69
C LEU A 423 22.41 4.88 1.83
N PHE A 424 22.43 3.88 2.72
CA PHE A 424 23.53 2.90 2.82
C PHE A 424 23.73 2.14 1.50
N ARG A 425 22.65 1.70 0.86
CA ARG A 425 22.72 1.04 -0.47
C ARG A 425 23.28 1.98 -1.55
N ALA A 426 22.83 3.24 -1.55
CA ALA A 426 23.36 4.25 -2.45
C ALA A 426 24.85 4.53 -2.21
N TYR A 427 25.28 4.59 -0.96
CA TYR A 427 26.68 4.73 -0.59
C TYR A 427 27.52 3.55 -1.08
N GLN A 428 27.07 2.31 -0.87
CA GLN A 428 27.77 1.13 -1.38
C GLN A 428 27.85 1.10 -2.92
N ALA A 429 26.77 1.50 -3.60
CA ALA A 429 26.74 1.58 -5.05
C ALA A 429 27.66 2.69 -5.57
N ALA A 430 27.68 3.88 -4.95
CA ALA A 430 28.54 4.99 -5.31
C ALA A 430 30.04 4.62 -5.22
N ALA A 431 30.42 3.83 -4.23
CA ALA A 431 31.79 3.36 -4.05
C ALA A 431 32.35 2.48 -5.20
N ARG A 432 31.51 2.09 -6.14
CA ARG A 432 31.90 1.28 -7.33
C ARG A 432 32.33 2.13 -8.50
N PHE A 433 31.90 3.40 -8.55
CA PHE A 433 32.24 4.33 -9.62
C PHE A 433 33.59 5.01 -9.34
N SER A 434 34.32 5.26 -10.39
CA SER A 434 35.45 6.18 -10.37
C SER A 434 34.97 7.63 -10.41
N ARG A 435 35.85 8.57 -10.06
CA ARG A 435 35.54 10.02 -10.13
C ARG A 435 35.12 10.46 -11.54
N ASP A 436 35.82 9.96 -12.56
CA ASP A 436 35.53 10.29 -13.95
C ASP A 436 34.20 9.74 -14.44
N GLU A 437 33.82 8.55 -13.97
CA GLU A 437 32.50 7.96 -14.29
C GLU A 437 31.39 8.77 -13.63
N LEU A 438 31.53 9.13 -12.35
CA LEU A 438 30.57 9.99 -11.64
C LEU A 438 30.42 11.36 -12.32
N ALA A 439 31.53 11.97 -12.79
CA ALA A 439 31.49 13.24 -13.50
C ALA A 439 30.74 13.15 -14.85
N ARG A 440 30.72 11.98 -15.49
CA ARG A 440 30.02 11.76 -16.77
C ARG A 440 28.52 11.43 -16.59
N LEU A 441 28.09 10.98 -15.40
CA LEU A 441 26.70 10.57 -15.18
C LEU A 441 25.65 11.64 -15.53
N PRO A 442 25.81 12.94 -15.16
CA PRO A 442 24.85 13.96 -15.55
C PRO A 442 24.68 14.11 -17.06
N GLY A 443 25.81 14.04 -17.82
CA GLY A 443 25.79 14.07 -19.29
C GLY A 443 25.09 12.84 -19.88
N GLN A 444 25.32 11.65 -19.32
CA GLN A 444 24.67 10.41 -19.75
C GLN A 444 23.16 10.43 -19.48
N VAL A 445 22.72 11.01 -18.36
CA VAL A 445 21.30 11.22 -18.07
C VAL A 445 20.66 12.11 -19.13
N LEU A 446 21.30 13.25 -19.46
CA LEU A 446 20.80 14.16 -20.50
C LEU A 446 20.77 13.50 -21.87
N GLU A 447 21.85 12.83 -22.28
CA GLU A 447 21.91 12.08 -23.53
C GLU A 447 20.77 11.06 -23.66
N THR A 448 20.53 10.29 -22.59
CA THR A 448 19.47 9.29 -22.58
C THR A 448 18.09 9.95 -22.67
N GLU A 449 17.88 11.08 -21.97
CA GLU A 449 16.63 11.83 -22.04
C GLU A 449 16.33 12.32 -23.47
N LEU A 450 17.30 12.87 -24.16
CA LEU A 450 17.17 13.35 -25.53
C LEU A 450 16.86 12.19 -26.48
N ARG A 451 17.53 11.07 -26.33
CA ARG A 451 17.28 9.84 -27.13
C ARG A 451 15.86 9.30 -26.92
N LEU A 452 15.33 9.37 -25.70
CA LEU A 452 13.95 8.97 -25.38
C LEU A 452 12.90 9.93 -25.93
N LYS A 453 13.25 11.22 -26.09
CA LYS A 453 12.36 12.27 -26.62
C LYS A 453 12.35 12.39 -28.16
N GLY A 454 13.02 11.51 -28.85
CA GLY A 454 12.94 11.40 -30.33
C GLY A 454 14.24 11.55 -31.07
N GLU A 455 15.40 11.73 -30.41
CA GLU A 455 16.69 11.74 -31.07
C GLU A 455 17.24 10.34 -31.40
N SER A 456 16.53 9.28 -30.98
CA SER A 456 16.87 7.89 -31.27
C SER A 456 15.73 7.16 -31.96
N GLY A 457 16.09 6.33 -32.97
CA GLY A 457 15.15 5.40 -33.59
C GLY A 457 14.75 4.21 -32.70
N ASP A 458 15.50 3.94 -31.62
CA ASP A 458 15.23 2.86 -30.68
C ASP A 458 15.36 3.35 -29.21
N PRO A 459 14.27 3.81 -28.61
CA PRO A 459 14.28 4.27 -27.23
C PRO A 459 14.47 3.14 -26.19
N ASP A 460 14.13 1.89 -26.51
CA ASP A 460 14.36 0.76 -25.61
C ASP A 460 15.85 0.42 -25.52
N ALA A 461 16.54 0.45 -26.65
CA ALA A 461 18.00 0.30 -26.67
C ALA A 461 18.70 1.45 -25.93
N ALA A 462 18.16 2.67 -25.97
CA ALA A 462 18.71 3.79 -25.19
C ALA A 462 18.61 3.57 -23.68
N LEU A 463 17.48 3.04 -23.17
CA LEU A 463 17.33 2.66 -21.78
C LEU A 463 18.24 1.49 -21.39
N ALA A 464 18.30 0.46 -22.22
CA ALA A 464 19.15 -0.71 -21.99
C ALA A 464 20.65 -0.32 -21.91
N ASP A 465 21.12 0.53 -22.80
CA ASP A 465 22.48 1.07 -22.79
C ASP A 465 22.75 1.85 -21.48
N PHE A 466 21.81 2.68 -21.06
CA PHE A 466 21.95 3.43 -19.80
C PHE A 466 21.98 2.52 -18.58
N VAL A 467 21.15 1.46 -18.52
CA VAL A 467 21.19 0.43 -17.47
C VAL A 467 22.56 -0.26 -17.42
N VAL A 468 23.12 -0.63 -18.59
CA VAL A 468 24.44 -1.26 -18.66
C VAL A 468 25.53 -0.31 -18.15
N ARG A 469 25.50 0.96 -18.55
CA ARG A 469 26.48 1.98 -18.08
C ARG A 469 26.40 2.16 -16.56
N LEU A 470 25.21 2.20 -15.99
CA LEU A 470 25.02 2.31 -14.54
C LEU A 470 25.45 1.05 -13.78
N ALA A 471 25.26 -0.14 -14.35
CA ALA A 471 25.58 -1.40 -13.71
C ALA A 471 27.05 -1.83 -13.86
N ARG A 472 27.77 -1.31 -14.85
CA ARG A 472 29.17 -1.64 -15.12
C ARG A 472 30.07 -0.42 -14.95
N PRO A 473 30.46 -0.07 -13.71
CA PRO A 473 31.55 0.87 -13.50
C PRO A 473 32.83 0.30 -14.08
N ALA A 474 33.70 1.16 -14.64
CA ALA A 474 34.95 0.75 -15.26
C ALA A 474 35.81 -0.10 -14.32
N VAL A 475 36.47 -1.08 -14.87
CA VAL A 475 37.49 -1.85 -14.15
C VAL A 475 38.58 -0.86 -13.73
N ARG A 476 38.81 -0.71 -12.43
CA ARG A 476 39.93 0.12 -11.94
C ARG A 476 41.21 -0.41 -12.55
N PRO A 477 42.02 0.42 -13.21
CA PRO A 477 43.40 0.03 -13.49
C PRO A 477 44.04 -0.30 -12.14
N GLY A 478 44.59 -1.51 -12.03
CA GLY A 478 45.32 -1.91 -10.83
C GLY A 478 46.39 -0.85 -10.51
N PRO A 479 46.81 -0.70 -9.23
CA PRO A 479 47.87 0.24 -8.89
C PRO A 479 49.06 -0.03 -9.81
N GLU A 480 49.43 0.99 -10.57
CA GLU A 480 50.68 0.94 -11.36
C GLU A 480 51.78 0.52 -10.39
N ARG A 481 52.31 -0.67 -10.62
CA ARG A 481 53.51 -1.09 -9.95
C ARG A 481 54.57 -0.04 -10.35
N SER A 482 54.85 0.87 -9.42
CA SER A 482 55.95 1.78 -9.55
C SER A 482 57.18 0.96 -9.97
N ALA A 483 57.66 1.21 -11.17
CA ALA A 483 58.89 0.63 -11.69
C ALA A 483 60.04 1.13 -10.78
N GLU A 484 60.31 0.36 -9.77
CA GLU A 484 61.42 0.56 -8.88
C GLU A 484 62.69 0.50 -9.69
N SER A 485 63.30 1.65 -9.84
CA SER A 485 64.56 1.94 -10.54
C SER A 485 65.57 0.82 -10.33
N ARG A 486 65.88 0.10 -11.42
CA ARG A 486 67.14 -0.60 -11.56
C ARG A 486 68.31 0.44 -11.48
N ARG A 487 68.91 0.57 -10.32
CA ARG A 487 70.22 1.17 -10.23
C ARG A 487 71.25 0.25 -10.91
N PRO A 488 72.05 0.74 -11.84
CA PRO A 488 73.16 -0.01 -12.37
C PRO A 488 74.25 -0.10 -11.28
N GLY A 489 74.54 -1.32 -10.85
CA GLY A 489 75.67 -1.58 -10.02
C GLY A 489 76.96 -1.24 -10.69
N ALA A 490 77.67 -0.24 -10.16
CA ALA A 490 79.05 0.11 -10.53
C ALA A 490 79.98 -1.03 -10.06
N GLY A 491 80.72 -1.58 -11.01
CA GLY A 491 81.80 -2.50 -10.72
C GLY A 491 83.04 -1.79 -10.15
N GLY A 492 83.76 -2.52 -9.42
CA GLY A 492 85.08 -2.24 -8.88
C GLY A 492 85.53 -3.44 -8.10
N GLY A 493 86.32 -4.20 -8.46
CA GLY A 493 87.68 -4.38 -8.89
C GLY A 493 88.63 -4.53 -7.75
N ARG A 494 89.41 -5.61 -7.80
CA ARG A 494 90.64 -5.98 -7.00
C ARG A 494 90.36 -6.71 -5.66
N SER A 495 90.95 -7.80 -5.42
CA SER A 495 92.26 -8.46 -5.72
C SER A 495 92.07 -9.94 -5.55
#